data_1608d2ee842164e71dc9343144a6d63b
#
_entry.id   1608d2ee842164e71dc9343144a6d63b
#
_cell.length_a   1.000
_cell.length_b   1.000
_cell.length_c   1.000
_cell.angle_alpha   90.00
_cell.angle_beta   90.00
_cell.angle_gamma   90.00
#
_symmetry.space_group_name_H-M   'P 1'
#
loop_
_entity.id
_entity.type
_entity.pdbx_description
1 polymer ?
#
loop_
_entity_poly.entity_id
_entity_poly.type
_entity_poly.pdbx_seq_one_letter_code
_entity_poly.pdbx_strand_id
1 'polypeptide(L)'
;GWWEREHELYGFELPPVGPRMEGLEEQMQIVRGHWGEGPFSFDGAHWSAHELDARPKPVQQRLPLILGAKGGPRSLRFGVRYADEYNTVMSTAEEIADLRRRLDEACEKEGRDPATLPLSMMTGWLVGADRGELLERAGRLSEWKGGDGNGEAFIADLRESTICGTAEEAIEQLRELEAAGLTRIMGQHLLHRDLDAVALMGREIGPALAG
;
A
#
# COMPACT_ATOMS: atom_id res chain seq x y z
N GLY A 1 1.33 2.83 14.11
CA GLY A 1 0.19 3.72 14.25
C GLY A 1 0.56 5.16 13.94
N TRP A 2 -0.39 5.90 13.44
CA TRP A 2 -0.18 7.31 13.05
C TRP A 2 -1.38 8.21 13.43
N TRP A 3 -2.55 7.62 13.64
CA TRP A 3 -3.78 8.37 13.90
C TRP A 3 -3.96 8.60 15.41
N GLU A 4 -3.57 9.78 15.87
CA GLU A 4 -3.61 10.18 17.28
C GLU A 4 -5.02 10.00 17.90
N ARG A 5 -6.06 10.42 17.15
CA ARG A 5 -7.44 10.31 17.61
C ARG A 5 -7.87 8.87 17.94
N GLU A 6 -7.42 7.89 17.16
CA GLU A 6 -7.70 6.48 17.43
C GLU A 6 -7.03 6.04 18.74
N HIS A 7 -5.76 6.40 18.93
CA HIS A 7 -5.03 6.07 20.17
C HIS A 7 -5.69 6.69 21.40
N GLU A 8 -6.10 7.96 21.32
CA GLU A 8 -6.84 8.64 22.38
C GLU A 8 -8.14 7.91 22.74
N LEU A 9 -8.95 7.56 21.71
CA LEU A 9 -10.25 6.92 21.91
C LEU A 9 -10.15 5.54 22.55
N TYR A 10 -9.12 4.77 22.21
CA TYR A 10 -8.88 3.43 22.76
C TYR A 10 -8.00 3.43 24.02
N GLY A 11 -7.46 4.57 24.43
CA GLY A 11 -6.60 4.69 25.60
C GLY A 11 -5.22 4.08 25.42
N PHE A 12 -4.73 3.96 24.18
CA PHE A 12 -3.37 3.53 23.87
C PHE A 12 -2.43 4.72 23.82
N GLU A 13 -1.27 4.58 24.40
CA GLU A 13 -0.20 5.56 24.25
C GLU A 13 0.30 5.59 22.79
N LEU A 14 0.48 6.79 22.23
CA LEU A 14 1.17 7.00 20.97
C LEU A 14 2.56 7.59 21.25
N PRO A 15 3.62 6.77 21.37
CA PRO A 15 4.96 7.27 21.64
C PRO A 15 5.47 8.22 20.55
N PRO A 16 6.48 9.05 20.83
CA PRO A 16 7.15 9.86 19.82
C PRO A 16 7.65 9.04 18.63
N VAL A 17 7.82 9.68 17.47
CA VAL A 17 8.20 8.99 16.20
C VAL A 17 9.51 8.19 16.35
N GLY A 18 10.50 8.70 17.09
CA GLY A 18 11.79 8.01 17.31
C GLY A 18 11.61 6.60 17.86
N PRO A 19 11.10 6.45 19.10
CA PRO A 19 10.82 5.14 19.69
C PRO A 19 9.90 4.25 18.88
N ARG A 20 8.87 4.79 18.20
CA ARG A 20 7.99 4.00 17.32
C ARG A 20 8.75 3.39 16.13
N MET A 21 9.66 4.13 15.53
CA MET A 21 10.48 3.64 14.42
C MET A 21 11.52 2.61 14.88
N GLU A 22 12.11 2.78 16.06
CA GLU A 22 13.01 1.80 16.65
C GLU A 22 12.30 0.49 16.96
N GLY A 23 11.12 0.58 17.61
CA GLY A 23 10.29 -0.59 17.87
C GLY A 23 9.81 -1.28 16.59
N LEU A 24 9.50 -0.53 15.51
CA LEU A 24 9.16 -1.12 14.21
C LEU A 24 10.35 -1.89 13.61
N GLU A 25 11.58 -1.38 13.72
CA GLU A 25 12.76 -2.07 13.22
C GLU A 25 12.96 -3.42 13.93
N GLU A 26 12.80 -3.46 15.25
CA GLU A 26 12.85 -4.71 16.03
C GLU A 26 11.70 -5.67 15.66
N GLN A 27 10.48 -5.15 15.51
CA GLN A 27 9.33 -5.96 15.11
C GLN A 27 9.54 -6.64 13.74
N MET A 28 10.13 -5.95 12.76
CA MET A 28 10.43 -6.58 11.46
C MET A 28 11.42 -7.75 11.59
N GLN A 29 12.42 -7.62 12.47
CA GLN A 29 13.36 -8.71 12.75
C GLN A 29 12.67 -9.87 13.46
N ILE A 30 11.82 -9.58 14.47
CA ILE A 30 11.05 -10.60 15.19
C ILE A 30 10.11 -11.35 14.25
N VAL A 31 9.37 -10.63 13.39
CA VAL A 31 8.44 -11.23 12.42
C VAL A 31 9.20 -12.17 11.46
N ARG A 32 10.34 -11.73 10.94
CA ARG A 32 11.19 -12.58 10.09
C ARG A 32 11.72 -13.81 10.82
N GLY A 33 12.18 -13.64 12.06
CA GLY A 33 12.66 -14.75 12.88
C GLY A 33 11.57 -15.77 13.17
N HIS A 34 10.37 -15.31 13.50
CA HIS A 34 9.22 -16.19 13.75
C HIS A 34 8.78 -17.02 12.53
N TRP A 35 8.94 -16.49 11.33
CA TRP A 35 8.59 -17.20 10.10
C TRP A 35 9.63 -18.28 9.73
N GLY A 36 10.82 -18.23 10.34
CA GLY A 36 11.84 -19.24 10.18
C GLY A 36 11.49 -20.57 10.85
N GLU A 37 12.28 -21.60 10.58
CA GLU A 37 12.14 -22.92 11.23
C GLU A 37 12.70 -22.90 12.67
N GLY A 38 12.02 -23.64 13.55
CA GLY A 38 12.46 -23.84 14.94
C GLY A 38 12.20 -22.66 15.87
N PRO A 39 12.71 -22.75 17.10
CA PRO A 39 12.63 -21.69 18.09
C PRO A 39 13.47 -20.48 17.69
N PHE A 40 12.93 -19.28 17.97
CA PHE A 40 13.58 -17.99 17.70
C PHE A 40 13.75 -17.21 19.00
N SER A 41 14.92 -16.61 19.17
CA SER A 41 15.22 -15.69 20.29
C SER A 41 15.68 -14.34 19.77
N PHE A 42 15.29 -13.27 20.45
CA PHE A 42 15.63 -11.89 20.12
C PHE A 42 15.69 -11.06 21.40
N ASP A 43 16.72 -10.26 21.57
CA ASP A 43 16.88 -9.30 22.65
C ASP A 43 17.10 -7.90 22.06
N GLY A 44 16.06 -7.07 22.09
CA GLY A 44 16.08 -5.68 21.65
C GLY A 44 15.92 -4.69 22.79
N ALA A 45 15.90 -3.41 22.44
CA ALA A 45 15.66 -2.33 23.41
C ALA A 45 14.18 -2.18 23.79
N HIS A 46 13.28 -2.55 22.89
CA HIS A 46 11.83 -2.43 23.03
C HIS A 46 11.13 -3.78 23.20
N TRP A 47 11.66 -4.82 22.57
CA TRP A 47 11.03 -6.14 22.51
C TRP A 47 12.02 -7.27 22.77
N SER A 48 11.54 -8.35 23.36
CA SER A 48 12.31 -9.57 23.52
C SER A 48 11.45 -10.80 23.21
N ALA A 49 12.09 -11.86 22.74
CA ALA A 49 11.49 -13.18 22.53
C ALA A 49 12.50 -14.25 22.92
N HIS A 50 12.08 -15.27 23.67
CA HIS A 50 12.96 -16.34 24.17
C HIS A 50 12.41 -17.69 23.72
N GLU A 51 13.20 -18.40 22.92
CA GLU A 51 12.90 -19.75 22.39
C GLU A 51 11.46 -19.89 21.84
N LEU A 52 10.96 -18.83 21.21
CA LEU A 52 9.59 -18.75 20.74
C LEU A 52 9.40 -19.57 19.45
N ASP A 53 8.65 -20.66 19.54
CA ASP A 53 8.26 -21.50 18.39
C ASP A 53 6.78 -21.30 18.06
N ALA A 54 6.47 -20.16 17.46
CA ALA A 54 5.10 -19.84 17.05
C ALA A 54 4.63 -20.74 15.90
N ARG A 55 3.45 -21.32 16.05
CA ARG A 55 2.83 -22.19 15.06
C ARG A 55 1.39 -21.78 14.76
N PRO A 56 0.88 -21.96 13.51
CA PRO A 56 1.56 -22.64 12.40
C PRO A 56 2.65 -21.77 11.75
N LYS A 57 3.66 -22.41 11.17
CA LYS A 57 4.67 -21.75 10.33
C LYS A 57 4.09 -21.44 8.95
N PRO A 58 4.59 -20.41 8.24
CA PRO A 58 4.21 -20.14 6.84
C PRO A 58 4.42 -21.38 5.97
N VAL A 59 3.50 -21.62 5.03
CA VAL A 59 3.65 -22.67 4.01
C VAL A 59 4.68 -22.28 2.96
N GLN A 60 4.80 -20.97 2.66
CA GLN A 60 5.79 -20.45 1.75
C GLN A 60 7.19 -20.53 2.38
N GLN A 61 8.20 -20.88 1.57
CA GLN A 61 9.60 -20.82 2.00
C GLN A 61 10.02 -19.42 2.44
N ARG A 62 9.48 -18.39 1.78
CA ARG A 62 9.65 -16.99 2.13
C ARG A 62 8.31 -16.27 2.05
N LEU A 63 7.74 -15.94 3.20
CA LEU A 63 6.55 -15.10 3.28
C LEU A 63 6.95 -13.65 3.02
N PRO A 64 6.35 -12.95 2.01
CA PRO A 64 6.72 -11.58 1.70
C PRO A 64 6.39 -10.62 2.85
N LEU A 65 7.33 -9.75 3.19
CA LEU A 65 7.13 -8.63 4.11
C LEU A 65 6.96 -7.34 3.31
N ILE A 66 5.79 -6.75 3.37
CA ILE A 66 5.47 -5.48 2.72
C ILE A 66 5.58 -4.37 3.74
N LEU A 67 6.41 -3.37 3.47
CA LEU A 67 6.53 -2.17 4.32
C LEU A 67 5.76 -1.02 3.73
N GLY A 68 4.70 -0.57 4.43
CA GLY A 68 3.91 0.60 4.06
C GLY A 68 4.48 1.91 4.63
N ALA A 69 4.89 2.85 3.76
CA ALA A 69 5.36 4.17 4.18
C ALA A 69 5.41 5.18 3.01
N LYS A 70 5.60 6.48 3.35
CA LYS A 70 5.68 7.60 2.40
C LYS A 70 7.11 8.07 2.10
N GLY A 71 8.10 7.17 2.11
CA GLY A 71 9.46 7.48 1.67
C GLY A 71 10.30 8.34 2.64
N GLY A 72 10.01 8.37 3.94
CA GLY A 72 10.90 9.01 4.91
C GLY A 72 12.26 8.28 5.00
N PRO A 73 13.37 8.97 5.35
CA PRO A 73 14.72 8.37 5.31
C PRO A 73 14.85 7.06 6.09
N ARG A 74 14.23 6.96 7.27
CA ARG A 74 14.23 5.72 8.07
C ARG A 74 13.44 4.61 7.39
N SER A 75 12.27 4.93 6.83
CA SER A 75 11.42 3.93 6.16
C SER A 75 12.05 3.41 4.86
N LEU A 76 12.78 4.25 4.11
CA LEU A 76 13.57 3.80 2.96
C LEU A 76 14.63 2.79 3.40
N ARG A 77 15.42 3.10 4.44
CA ARG A 77 16.40 2.17 4.99
C ARG A 77 15.76 0.85 5.44
N PHE A 78 14.61 0.90 6.10
CA PHE A 78 13.90 -0.31 6.52
C PHE A 78 13.39 -1.12 5.34
N GLY A 79 12.84 -0.45 4.33
CA GLY A 79 12.45 -1.09 3.08
C GLY A 79 13.59 -1.86 2.45
N VAL A 80 14.74 -1.20 2.31
CA VAL A 80 15.94 -1.82 1.72
C VAL A 80 16.46 -3.01 2.53
N ARG A 81 16.44 -2.92 3.85
CA ARG A 81 17.01 -3.97 4.72
C ARG A 81 16.09 -5.14 4.97
N TYR A 82 14.79 -4.90 5.11
CA TYR A 82 13.87 -5.90 5.66
C TYR A 82 12.73 -6.29 4.73
N ALA A 83 12.28 -5.37 3.84
CA ALA A 83 11.09 -5.61 3.05
C ALA A 83 11.37 -6.37 1.75
N ASP A 84 10.37 -7.14 1.32
CA ASP A 84 10.32 -7.74 -0.02
C ASP A 84 9.58 -6.83 -1.01
N GLU A 85 8.81 -5.87 -0.50
CA GLU A 85 8.07 -4.89 -1.27
C GLU A 85 7.90 -3.61 -0.45
N TYR A 86 8.04 -2.46 -1.10
CA TYR A 86 7.74 -1.16 -0.51
C TYR A 86 6.38 -0.67 -1.00
N ASN A 87 5.48 -0.32 -0.08
CA ASN A 87 4.13 0.14 -0.41
C ASN A 87 3.94 1.61 -0.04
N THR A 88 3.35 2.39 -0.93
CA THR A 88 2.88 3.74 -0.65
C THR A 88 1.36 3.85 -0.79
N VAL A 89 0.80 5.02 -0.54
CA VAL A 89 -0.65 5.26 -0.62
C VAL A 89 -0.95 6.56 -1.35
N MET A 90 -1.97 6.54 -2.21
CA MET A 90 -2.60 7.73 -2.82
C MET A 90 -1.56 8.73 -3.37
N SER A 91 -0.66 8.28 -4.22
CA SER A 91 0.42 9.08 -4.81
C SER A 91 0.20 9.31 -6.30
N THR A 92 0.60 10.47 -6.79
CA THR A 92 0.62 10.81 -8.23
C THR A 92 1.77 10.10 -8.95
N ALA A 93 1.77 10.07 -10.28
CA ALA A 93 2.86 9.51 -11.06
C ALA A 93 4.21 10.22 -10.79
N GLU A 94 4.20 11.53 -10.58
CA GLU A 94 5.41 12.30 -10.22
C GLU A 94 5.95 11.86 -8.85
N GLU A 95 5.08 11.71 -7.84
CA GLU A 95 5.46 11.23 -6.51
C GLU A 95 5.98 9.79 -6.54
N ILE A 96 5.40 8.92 -7.38
CA ILE A 96 5.87 7.55 -7.60
C ILE A 96 7.27 7.56 -8.23
N ALA A 97 7.49 8.38 -9.26
CA ALA A 97 8.80 8.49 -9.90
C ALA A 97 9.89 8.98 -8.92
N ASP A 98 9.59 10.02 -8.11
CA ASP A 98 10.52 10.49 -7.07
C ASP A 98 10.79 9.41 -6.02
N LEU A 99 9.74 8.75 -5.52
CA LEU A 99 9.89 7.68 -4.54
C LEU A 99 10.70 6.50 -5.10
N ARG A 100 10.47 6.10 -6.36
CA ARG A 100 11.23 5.03 -7.00
C ARG A 100 12.71 5.39 -7.10
N ARG A 101 13.03 6.58 -7.59
CA ARG A 101 14.41 7.07 -7.65
C ARG A 101 15.11 7.02 -6.28
N ARG A 102 14.43 7.49 -5.23
CA ARG A 102 14.97 7.49 -3.85
C ARG A 102 15.13 6.09 -3.26
N LEU A 103 14.25 5.15 -3.64
CA LEU A 103 14.40 3.74 -3.27
C LEU A 103 15.60 3.11 -3.99
N ASP A 104 15.80 3.42 -5.26
CA ASP A 104 16.94 2.93 -6.04
C ASP A 104 18.27 3.41 -5.43
N GLU A 105 18.38 4.72 -5.18
CA GLU A 105 19.55 5.30 -4.51
C GLU A 105 19.82 4.68 -3.13
N ALA A 106 18.76 4.39 -2.37
CA ALA A 106 18.88 3.74 -1.07
C ALA A 106 19.33 2.27 -1.19
N CYS A 107 18.85 1.55 -2.20
CA CYS A 107 19.27 0.18 -2.50
C CYS A 107 20.74 0.15 -2.90
N GLU A 108 21.17 0.98 -3.83
CA GLU A 108 22.56 1.08 -4.29
C GLU A 108 23.52 1.38 -3.13
N LYS A 109 23.15 2.31 -2.24
CA LYS A 109 23.94 2.67 -1.06
C LYS A 109 24.13 1.50 -0.08
N GLU A 110 23.15 0.62 0.05
CA GLU A 110 23.19 -0.55 0.93
C GLU A 110 23.64 -1.83 0.17
N GLY A 111 24.01 -1.71 -1.11
CA GLY A 111 24.47 -2.83 -1.93
C GLY A 111 23.37 -3.83 -2.33
N ARG A 112 22.11 -3.41 -2.31
CA ARG A 112 20.96 -4.20 -2.76
C ARG A 112 20.62 -3.85 -4.21
N ASP A 113 20.36 -4.86 -5.04
CA ASP A 113 19.82 -4.64 -6.38
C ASP A 113 18.42 -4.01 -6.30
N PRO A 114 18.19 -2.78 -6.86
CA PRO A 114 16.90 -2.11 -6.85
C PRO A 114 15.75 -2.95 -7.44
N ALA A 115 16.03 -3.79 -8.43
CA ALA A 115 15.04 -4.69 -9.04
C ALA A 115 14.43 -5.70 -8.06
N THR A 116 15.10 -5.96 -6.92
CA THR A 116 14.60 -6.86 -5.86
C THR A 116 13.68 -6.21 -4.85
N LEU A 117 13.41 -4.89 -4.99
CA LEU A 117 12.49 -4.15 -4.12
C LEU A 117 11.39 -3.47 -4.96
N PRO A 118 10.36 -4.20 -5.36
CA PRO A 118 9.23 -3.64 -6.10
C PRO A 118 8.51 -2.56 -5.28
N LEU A 119 7.97 -1.56 -5.99
CA LEU A 119 7.15 -0.50 -5.43
C LEU A 119 5.68 -0.76 -5.75
N SER A 120 4.85 -0.80 -4.72
CA SER A 120 3.40 -0.88 -4.87
C SER A 120 2.68 0.32 -4.28
N MET A 121 1.41 0.49 -4.64
CA MET A 121 0.56 1.54 -4.09
C MET A 121 -0.84 1.02 -3.74
N MET A 122 -1.34 1.41 -2.58
CA MET A 122 -2.76 1.34 -2.27
C MET A 122 -3.42 2.68 -2.59
N THR A 123 -4.52 2.66 -3.36
CA THR A 123 -5.26 3.86 -3.72
C THR A 123 -6.76 3.59 -3.83
N GLY A 124 -7.58 4.63 -3.78
CA GLY A 124 -9.00 4.54 -4.03
C GLY A 124 -9.28 4.07 -5.48
N TRP A 125 -10.43 3.43 -5.67
CA TRP A 125 -10.83 2.86 -6.93
C TRP A 125 -12.30 3.19 -7.24
N LEU A 126 -12.53 3.96 -8.31
CA LEU A 126 -13.86 4.32 -8.77
C LEU A 126 -13.91 4.30 -10.30
N VAL A 127 -14.38 3.21 -10.88
CA VAL A 127 -14.42 3.02 -12.33
C VAL A 127 -15.81 2.66 -12.81
N GLY A 128 -16.13 3.04 -14.07
CA GLY A 128 -17.32 2.65 -14.80
C GLY A 128 -16.96 2.09 -16.16
N ALA A 129 -17.81 1.24 -16.75
CA ALA A 129 -17.65 0.81 -18.14
C ALA A 129 -17.80 2.02 -19.09
N ASP A 130 -18.66 2.95 -18.72
CA ASP A 130 -18.89 4.22 -19.41
C ASP A 130 -19.08 5.38 -18.42
N ARG A 131 -19.30 6.60 -18.95
CA ARG A 131 -19.50 7.80 -18.15
C ARG A 131 -20.76 7.74 -17.28
N GLY A 132 -21.83 7.09 -17.77
CA GLY A 132 -23.10 6.97 -17.05
C GLY A 132 -22.93 6.12 -15.80
N GLU A 133 -22.33 4.94 -15.96
CA GLU A 133 -22.06 4.02 -14.87
C GLU A 133 -21.06 4.60 -13.86
N LEU A 134 -20.04 5.32 -14.33
CA LEU A 134 -19.10 6.03 -13.47
C LEU A 134 -19.81 7.07 -12.59
N LEU A 135 -20.71 7.88 -13.18
CA LEU A 135 -21.47 8.91 -12.45
C LEU A 135 -22.42 8.31 -11.42
N GLU A 136 -23.10 7.21 -11.76
CA GLU A 136 -23.95 6.50 -10.81
C GLU A 136 -23.15 6.00 -9.60
N ARG A 137 -22.02 5.34 -9.85
CA ARG A 137 -21.12 4.87 -8.77
C ARG A 137 -20.58 6.02 -7.94
N ALA A 138 -20.20 7.12 -8.58
CA ALA A 138 -19.70 8.32 -7.89
C ALA A 138 -20.77 8.92 -6.98
N GLY A 139 -22.01 9.05 -7.44
CA GLY A 139 -23.15 9.51 -6.63
C GLY A 139 -23.37 8.62 -5.42
N ARG A 140 -23.44 7.31 -5.60
CA ARG A 140 -23.59 6.33 -4.51
C ARG A 140 -22.45 6.39 -3.49
N LEU A 141 -21.20 6.57 -3.95
CA LEU A 141 -20.04 6.70 -3.06
C LEU A 141 -20.04 8.03 -2.32
N SER A 142 -20.45 9.13 -2.97
CA SER A 142 -20.65 10.43 -2.33
C SER A 142 -21.67 10.33 -1.18
N GLU A 143 -22.86 9.79 -1.43
CA GLU A 143 -23.88 9.56 -0.41
C GLU A 143 -23.38 8.68 0.74
N TRP A 144 -22.68 7.59 0.44
CA TRP A 144 -22.14 6.71 1.45
C TRP A 144 -21.11 7.43 2.36
N LYS A 145 -20.36 8.39 1.82
CA LYS A 145 -19.45 9.26 2.58
C LYS A 145 -20.14 10.45 3.28
N GLY A 146 -21.46 10.56 3.16
CA GLY A 146 -22.24 11.65 3.78
C GLY A 146 -22.34 12.91 2.92
N GLY A 147 -22.01 12.83 1.62
CA GLY A 147 -22.18 13.90 0.64
C GLY A 147 -23.60 13.97 0.06
N ASP A 148 -23.78 14.81 -0.94
CA ASP A 148 -25.08 15.13 -1.57
C ASP A 148 -25.45 14.22 -2.76
N GLY A 149 -24.63 13.24 -3.10
CA GLY A 149 -24.84 12.36 -4.25
C GLY A 149 -24.45 12.97 -5.59
N ASN A 150 -23.84 14.15 -5.64
CA ASN A 150 -23.39 14.75 -6.88
C ASN A 150 -22.12 14.07 -7.42
N GLY A 151 -22.32 13.09 -8.31
CA GLY A 151 -21.23 12.29 -8.87
C GLY A 151 -20.20 13.11 -9.66
N GLU A 152 -20.62 14.16 -10.40
CA GLU A 152 -19.69 15.02 -11.15
C GLU A 152 -18.72 15.78 -10.22
N ALA A 153 -19.26 16.44 -9.20
CA ALA A 153 -18.44 17.15 -8.23
C ALA A 153 -17.52 16.20 -7.47
N PHE A 154 -18.03 15.03 -7.09
CA PHE A 154 -17.27 14.02 -6.36
C PHE A 154 -16.11 13.43 -7.17
N ILE A 155 -16.29 13.20 -8.48
CA ILE A 155 -15.21 12.76 -9.37
C ILE A 155 -14.12 13.82 -9.47
N ALA A 156 -14.47 15.08 -9.57
CA ALA A 156 -13.50 16.18 -9.66
C ALA A 156 -12.55 16.21 -8.44
N ASP A 157 -13.10 15.97 -7.25
CA ASP A 157 -12.31 15.94 -6.00
C ASP A 157 -11.41 14.70 -5.87
N LEU A 158 -11.79 13.58 -6.54
CA LEU A 158 -11.06 12.31 -6.40
C LEU A 158 -9.89 12.14 -7.37
N ARG A 159 -9.90 12.80 -8.52
CA ARG A 159 -8.99 12.53 -9.65
C ARG A 159 -7.50 12.64 -9.35
N GLU A 160 -7.11 13.43 -8.36
CA GLU A 160 -5.70 13.64 -8.04
C GLU A 160 -5.05 12.46 -7.26
N SER A 161 -5.85 11.69 -6.53
CA SER A 161 -5.32 10.67 -5.60
C SER A 161 -5.97 9.30 -5.70
N THR A 162 -6.78 9.08 -6.73
CA THR A 162 -7.61 7.88 -6.88
C THR A 162 -7.63 7.45 -8.34
N ILE A 163 -7.59 6.17 -8.63
CA ILE A 163 -7.91 5.67 -9.98
C ILE A 163 -9.40 5.89 -10.21
N CYS A 164 -9.72 6.87 -11.03
CA CYS A 164 -11.08 7.34 -11.22
C CYS A 164 -11.35 7.67 -12.69
N GLY A 165 -12.30 6.97 -13.31
CA GLY A 165 -12.66 7.20 -14.72
C GLY A 165 -13.45 6.05 -15.33
N THR A 166 -13.60 6.10 -16.66
CA THR A 166 -14.01 4.93 -17.43
C THR A 166 -12.91 3.85 -17.40
N ALA A 167 -13.20 2.65 -17.87
CA ALA A 167 -12.18 1.59 -17.95
C ALA A 167 -10.96 2.03 -18.77
N GLU A 168 -11.16 2.74 -19.89
CA GLU A 168 -10.07 3.28 -20.73
C GLU A 168 -9.23 4.32 -19.97
N GLU A 169 -9.89 5.31 -19.34
CA GLU A 169 -9.21 6.33 -18.52
C GLU A 169 -8.42 5.71 -17.36
N ALA A 170 -8.95 4.67 -16.72
CA ALA A 170 -8.27 3.96 -15.65
C ALA A 170 -7.01 3.22 -16.15
N ILE A 171 -7.10 2.59 -17.33
CA ILE A 171 -5.94 1.92 -17.96
C ILE A 171 -4.84 2.94 -18.28
N GLU A 172 -5.19 4.12 -18.80
CA GLU A 172 -4.21 5.19 -19.07
C GLU A 172 -3.51 5.65 -17.79
N GLN A 173 -4.27 5.95 -16.71
CA GLN A 173 -3.71 6.31 -15.41
C GLN A 173 -2.77 5.23 -14.87
N LEU A 174 -3.13 3.96 -15.00
CA LEU A 174 -2.31 2.84 -14.54
C LEU A 174 -1.02 2.69 -15.34
N ARG A 175 -1.05 2.92 -16.65
CA ARG A 175 0.16 2.93 -17.49
C ARG A 175 1.11 4.09 -17.15
N GLU A 176 0.57 5.26 -16.81
CA GLU A 176 1.38 6.38 -16.33
C GLU A 176 2.10 6.03 -15.02
N LEU A 177 1.39 5.38 -14.08
CA LEU A 177 1.98 4.91 -12.82
C LEU A 177 3.02 3.82 -13.05
N GLU A 178 2.78 2.89 -13.97
CA GLU A 178 3.73 1.85 -14.37
C GLU A 178 5.01 2.47 -14.97
N ALA A 179 4.86 3.43 -15.89
CA ALA A 179 5.97 4.17 -16.47
C ALA A 179 6.78 4.96 -15.43
N ALA A 180 6.12 5.40 -14.34
CA ALA A 180 6.78 6.03 -13.19
C ALA A 180 7.51 5.03 -12.26
N GLY A 181 7.40 3.72 -12.50
CA GLY A 181 8.08 2.66 -11.75
C GLY A 181 7.23 1.94 -10.71
N LEU A 182 5.90 2.10 -10.75
CA LEU A 182 4.98 1.29 -9.95
C LEU A 182 4.85 -0.10 -10.56
N THR A 183 4.94 -1.15 -9.74
CA THR A 183 4.87 -2.54 -10.22
C THR A 183 3.58 -3.26 -9.82
N ARG A 184 2.86 -2.74 -8.82
CA ARG A 184 1.60 -3.31 -8.34
C ARG A 184 0.70 -2.23 -7.77
N ILE A 185 -0.61 -2.37 -8.01
CA ILE A 185 -1.63 -1.53 -7.41
C ILE A 185 -2.62 -2.35 -6.58
N MET A 186 -3.04 -1.79 -5.47
CA MET A 186 -4.08 -2.33 -4.60
C MET A 186 -5.25 -1.35 -4.59
N GLY A 187 -6.26 -1.64 -5.43
CA GLY A 187 -7.45 -0.80 -5.57
C GLY A 187 -8.40 -0.97 -4.38
N GLN A 188 -8.65 0.11 -3.63
CA GLN A 188 -9.62 0.13 -2.55
C GLN A 188 -11.01 0.43 -3.08
N HIS A 189 -11.82 -0.61 -3.32
CA HIS A 189 -13.19 -0.50 -3.78
C HIS A 189 -14.15 -0.41 -2.59
N LEU A 190 -14.64 0.80 -2.28
CA LEU A 190 -15.48 1.05 -1.10
C LEU A 190 -16.94 0.67 -1.28
N LEU A 191 -17.44 0.61 -2.51
CA LEU A 191 -18.80 0.11 -2.82
C LEU A 191 -18.81 -1.43 -2.81
N HIS A 192 -18.50 -2.04 -1.69
CA HIS A 192 -18.22 -3.47 -1.51
C HIS A 192 -19.31 -4.44 -2.01
N ARG A 193 -20.55 -3.95 -2.27
CA ARG A 193 -21.66 -4.74 -2.86
C ARG A 193 -21.76 -4.63 -4.37
N ASP A 194 -20.97 -3.74 -4.99
CA ASP A 194 -20.93 -3.55 -6.43
C ASP A 194 -19.97 -4.55 -7.08
N LEU A 195 -20.47 -5.77 -7.28
CA LEU A 195 -19.68 -6.85 -7.89
C LEU A 195 -19.42 -6.63 -9.38
N ASP A 196 -20.25 -5.81 -10.06
CA ASP A 196 -20.06 -5.48 -11.46
C ASP A 196 -18.81 -4.61 -11.66
N ALA A 197 -18.52 -3.70 -10.71
CA ALA A 197 -17.28 -2.94 -10.72
C ALA A 197 -16.05 -3.86 -10.57
N VAL A 198 -16.12 -4.87 -9.69
CA VAL A 198 -15.05 -5.86 -9.52
C VAL A 198 -14.88 -6.71 -10.78
N ALA A 199 -16.01 -7.12 -11.39
CA ALA A 199 -16.00 -7.88 -12.64
C ALA A 199 -15.42 -7.07 -13.81
N LEU A 200 -15.70 -5.76 -13.88
CA LEU A 200 -15.12 -4.83 -14.86
C LEU A 200 -13.59 -4.78 -14.75
N MET A 201 -13.08 -4.64 -13.52
CA MET A 201 -11.64 -4.66 -13.27
C MET A 201 -10.98 -5.95 -13.78
N GLY A 202 -11.59 -7.11 -13.51
CA GLY A 202 -11.04 -8.41 -13.90
C GLY A 202 -11.15 -8.71 -15.40
N ARG A 203 -12.17 -8.19 -16.09
CA ARG A 203 -12.41 -8.49 -17.50
C ARG A 203 -11.72 -7.54 -18.47
N GLU A 204 -11.61 -6.26 -18.10
CA GLU A 204 -11.16 -5.22 -19.03
C GLU A 204 -9.84 -4.59 -18.59
N ILE A 205 -9.71 -4.22 -17.31
CA ILE A 205 -8.55 -3.46 -16.85
C ILE A 205 -7.35 -4.39 -16.58
N GLY A 206 -7.55 -5.47 -15.83
CA GLY A 206 -6.47 -6.41 -15.52
C GLY A 206 -5.78 -6.99 -16.75
N PRO A 207 -6.53 -7.55 -17.74
CA PRO A 207 -5.92 -8.08 -18.97
C PRO A 207 -5.20 -7.04 -19.82
N ALA A 208 -5.65 -5.78 -19.82
CA ALA A 208 -5.01 -4.70 -20.59
C ALA A 208 -3.64 -4.27 -20.03
N LEU A 209 -3.34 -4.66 -18.78
CA LEU A 209 -2.08 -4.37 -18.08
C LEU A 209 -1.15 -5.60 -18.00
N ALA A 210 -1.68 -6.80 -18.25
CA ALA A 210 -0.91 -8.03 -18.33
C ALA A 210 -0.26 -8.15 -19.71
N GLY A 211 0.76 -7.33 -19.99
CA GLY A 211 1.58 -7.34 -21.22
C GLY A 211 2.84 -8.15 -21.05
#